data_7ae554a19497d1791a2056cd00c22a95
#
_entry.id   7ae554a19497d1791a2056cd00c22a95
#
_cell.length_a   1.000
_cell.length_b   1.000
_cell.length_c   1.000
_cell.angle_alpha   90.00
_cell.angle_beta   90.00
_cell.angle_gamma   90.00
#
_symmetry.space_group_name_H-M   'P 1'
#
loop_
_entity.id
_entity.type
_entity.pdbx_description
1 polymer ?
#
loop_
_entity_poly.entity_id
_entity_poly.type
_entity_poly.pdbx_seq_one_letter_code
_entity_poly.pdbx_strand_id
1 'polypeptide(L)'
;MPINRLTRSVLQARPGEERAVGLAFLYFFLLLCSYYLLRPLRDAMAPVAGIENLAWLFTATFFVMLALAPFFGMLVSRVRKQFLLPVTYGFFALNLLTFYLLFKFAPESRWVAIAFFVWLSVFNMFVVSVFWSFMVDVFRDEEAKRLFGPIAAGGG
;
A
#
# COMPACT_ATOMS: atom_id res chain seq x y z
N MET A 1 -36.22 -1.58 1.90
CA MET A 1 -35.24 -2.45 2.55
C MET A 1 -34.41 -1.62 3.52
N PRO A 2 -34.34 -1.97 4.83
CA PRO A 2 -33.73 -1.13 5.88
C PRO A 2 -32.20 -1.01 5.80
N ILE A 3 -31.53 -1.89 5.04
CA ILE A 3 -30.07 -1.94 4.92
C ILE A 3 -29.47 -0.64 4.36
N ASN A 4 -30.16 0.04 3.44
CA ASN A 4 -29.66 1.27 2.82
C ASN A 4 -29.56 2.49 3.76
N ARG A 5 -30.32 2.54 4.85
CA ARG A 5 -30.27 3.69 5.80
C ARG A 5 -29.10 3.57 6.77
N LEU A 6 -28.79 2.37 7.24
CA LEU A 6 -27.67 2.13 8.14
C LEU A 6 -26.33 2.32 7.42
N THR A 7 -26.19 1.79 6.20
CA THR A 7 -24.99 2.01 5.38
C THR A 7 -24.76 3.47 5.05
N ARG A 8 -25.81 4.23 4.77
CA ARG A 8 -25.73 5.69 4.52
C ARG A 8 -25.30 6.46 5.75
N SER A 9 -25.78 6.07 6.92
CA SER A 9 -25.42 6.71 8.19
C SER A 9 -23.97 6.43 8.60
N VAL A 10 -23.48 5.21 8.35
CA VAL A 10 -22.10 4.80 8.67
C VAL A 10 -21.11 5.37 7.65
N LEU A 11 -21.45 5.34 6.36
CA LEU A 11 -20.56 5.82 5.30
C LEU A 11 -20.65 7.33 5.07
N GLN A 12 -21.58 8.04 5.70
CA GLN A 12 -21.83 9.49 5.52
C GLN A 12 -21.95 9.90 4.03
N ALA A 13 -22.33 8.96 3.15
CA ALA A 13 -22.41 9.12 1.72
C ALA A 13 -23.75 9.75 1.29
N ARG A 14 -23.70 10.68 0.33
CA ARG A 14 -24.90 11.23 -0.33
C ARG A 14 -25.45 10.25 -1.36
N PRO A 15 -26.73 10.40 -1.79
CA PRO A 15 -27.28 9.61 -2.87
C PRO A 15 -26.44 9.73 -4.14
N GLY A 16 -25.92 8.61 -4.67
CA GLY A 16 -25.04 8.57 -5.83
C GLY A 16 -23.54 8.37 -5.50
N GLU A 17 -23.07 8.73 -4.32
CA GLU A 17 -21.68 8.52 -3.87
C GLU A 17 -21.43 7.10 -3.33
N GLU A 18 -22.49 6.36 -3.00
CA GLU A 18 -22.42 5.06 -2.30
C GLU A 18 -21.52 4.04 -3.00
N ARG A 19 -21.60 3.98 -4.33
CA ARG A 19 -20.79 3.06 -5.13
C ARG A 19 -19.30 3.44 -5.09
N ALA A 20 -19.00 4.73 -5.23
CA ALA A 20 -17.63 5.22 -5.23
C ALA A 20 -16.97 5.00 -3.85
N VAL A 21 -17.69 5.30 -2.77
CA VAL A 21 -17.21 5.07 -1.39
C VAL A 21 -17.03 3.58 -1.11
N GLY A 22 -17.98 2.74 -1.51
CA GLY A 22 -17.90 1.29 -1.33
C GLY A 22 -16.73 0.67 -2.11
N LEU A 23 -16.48 1.12 -3.34
CA LEU A 23 -15.33 0.68 -4.13
C LEU A 23 -14.01 1.18 -3.54
N ALA A 24 -13.94 2.41 -3.08
CA ALA A 24 -12.75 2.97 -2.42
C ALA A 24 -12.43 2.23 -1.11
N PHE A 25 -13.44 1.94 -0.29
CA PHE A 25 -13.31 1.12 0.92
C PHE A 25 -12.79 -0.28 0.60
N LEU A 26 -13.42 -0.96 -0.36
CA LEU A 26 -13.00 -2.31 -0.78
C LEU A 26 -11.58 -2.31 -1.35
N TYR A 27 -11.24 -1.29 -2.13
CA TYR A 27 -9.90 -1.14 -2.68
C TYR A 27 -8.85 -0.98 -1.58
N PHE A 28 -9.10 -0.11 -0.60
CA PHE A 28 -8.20 0.09 0.54
C PHE A 28 -8.07 -1.17 1.39
N PHE A 29 -9.19 -1.83 1.67
CA PHE A 29 -9.22 -3.10 2.38
C PHE A 29 -8.37 -4.17 1.67
N LEU A 30 -8.56 -4.40 0.37
CA LEU A 30 -7.79 -5.37 -0.40
C LEU A 30 -6.30 -5.03 -0.45
N LEU A 31 -5.97 -3.75 -0.54
CA LEU A 31 -4.60 -3.25 -0.54
C LEU A 31 -3.90 -3.58 0.79
N LEU A 32 -4.55 -3.28 1.91
CA LEU A 32 -4.00 -3.60 3.22
C LEU A 32 -3.99 -5.11 3.52
N CYS A 33 -5.00 -5.86 3.08
CA CYS A 33 -4.95 -7.32 3.13
C CYS A 33 -3.72 -7.87 2.42
N SER A 34 -3.39 -7.37 1.24
CA SER A 34 -2.19 -7.77 0.50
C SER A 34 -0.90 -7.49 1.30
N TYR A 35 -0.83 -6.33 1.94
CA TYR A 35 0.29 -5.98 2.81
C TYR A 35 0.36 -6.89 4.04
N TYR A 36 -0.76 -7.11 4.74
CA TYR A 36 -0.81 -7.96 5.94
C TYR A 36 -0.50 -9.42 5.65
N LEU A 37 -0.79 -9.92 4.46
CA LEU A 37 -0.36 -11.26 4.01
C LEU A 37 1.15 -11.37 3.83
N LEU A 38 1.81 -10.29 3.39
CA LEU A 38 3.25 -10.27 3.16
C LEU A 38 4.05 -9.96 4.44
N ARG A 39 3.46 -9.30 5.42
CA ARG A 39 4.10 -8.88 6.66
C ARG A 39 4.70 -10.04 7.47
N PRO A 40 3.99 -11.16 7.72
CA PRO A 40 4.57 -12.30 8.41
C PRO A 40 5.79 -12.89 7.69
N LEU A 41 5.77 -12.88 6.35
CA LEU A 41 6.91 -13.34 5.56
C LEU A 41 8.13 -12.42 5.76
N ARG A 42 7.94 -11.10 5.82
CA ARG A 42 9.01 -10.16 6.16
C ARG A 42 9.59 -10.43 7.55
N ASP A 43 8.70 -10.65 8.53
CA ASP A 43 9.11 -10.88 9.91
C ASP A 43 9.83 -12.23 10.05
N ALA A 44 9.45 -13.26 9.27
CA ALA A 44 10.16 -14.53 9.17
C ALA A 44 11.54 -14.41 8.50
N MET A 45 11.74 -13.42 7.63
CA MET A 45 13.04 -13.17 7.00
C MET A 45 14.01 -12.37 7.89
N ALA A 46 13.53 -11.74 8.95
CA ALA A 46 14.37 -10.95 9.87
C ALA A 46 15.49 -11.78 10.54
N PRO A 47 15.26 -13.02 11.04
CA PRO A 47 16.32 -13.89 11.53
C PRO A 47 17.34 -14.29 10.46
N VAL A 48 16.90 -14.53 9.21
CA VAL A 48 17.78 -14.84 8.07
C VAL A 48 18.69 -13.65 7.72
N ALA A 49 18.16 -12.45 7.85
CA ALA A 49 18.94 -11.21 7.70
C ALA A 49 19.97 -10.98 8.81
N GLY A 50 19.83 -11.65 9.96
CA GLY A 50 20.66 -11.56 11.16
C GLY A 50 20.05 -10.63 12.21
N ILE A 51 19.66 -11.20 13.34
CA ILE A 51 18.97 -10.49 14.45
C ILE A 51 19.82 -9.35 15.00
N GLU A 52 21.12 -9.51 15.05
CA GLU A 52 22.09 -8.49 15.47
C GLU A 52 22.09 -7.23 14.58
N ASN A 53 21.57 -7.33 13.37
CA ASN A 53 21.51 -6.24 12.40
C ASN A 53 20.11 -5.61 12.26
N LEU A 54 19.15 -5.99 13.12
CA LEU A 54 17.78 -5.47 13.03
C LEU A 54 17.74 -3.94 13.09
N ALA A 55 18.51 -3.33 13.99
CA ALA A 55 18.60 -1.88 14.11
C ALA A 55 19.10 -1.24 12.80
N TRP A 56 20.09 -1.86 12.15
CA TRP A 56 20.60 -1.42 10.86
C TRP A 56 19.57 -1.59 9.73
N LEU A 57 18.79 -2.67 9.75
CA LEU A 57 17.71 -2.89 8.77
C LEU A 57 16.65 -1.79 8.86
N PHE A 58 16.22 -1.43 10.05
CA PHE A 58 15.26 -0.33 10.24
C PHE A 58 15.86 1.02 9.83
N THR A 59 17.12 1.28 10.18
CA THR A 59 17.82 2.51 9.79
C THR A 59 17.98 2.59 8.27
N ALA A 60 18.42 1.51 7.63
CA ALA A 60 18.56 1.44 6.18
C ALA A 60 17.20 1.64 5.49
N THR A 61 16.14 0.99 5.98
CA THR A 61 14.78 1.15 5.49
C THR A 61 14.33 2.61 5.59
N PHE A 62 14.58 3.28 6.71
CA PHE A 62 14.26 4.69 6.89
C PHE A 62 14.93 5.58 5.84
N PHE A 63 16.24 5.42 5.63
CA PHE A 63 16.97 6.21 4.63
C PHE A 63 16.51 5.91 3.20
N VAL A 64 16.23 4.66 2.88
CA VAL A 64 15.70 4.27 1.56
C VAL A 64 14.33 4.91 1.34
N MET A 65 13.43 4.86 2.33
CA MET A 65 12.11 5.49 2.22
C MET A 65 12.22 7.01 2.08
N LEU A 66 13.11 7.65 2.85
CA LEU A 66 13.37 9.09 2.76
C LEU A 66 13.89 9.48 1.37
N ALA A 67 14.82 8.71 0.81
CA ALA A 67 15.36 8.95 -0.53
C ALA A 67 14.31 8.71 -1.64
N LEU A 68 13.42 7.73 -1.46
CA LEU A 68 12.39 7.40 -2.44
C LEU A 68 11.17 8.33 -2.38
N ALA A 69 10.92 9.02 -1.27
CA ALA A 69 9.79 9.95 -1.13
C ALA A 69 9.75 11.03 -2.23
N PRO A 70 10.84 11.75 -2.58
CA PRO A 70 10.83 12.70 -3.67
C PRO A 70 10.62 12.06 -5.05
N PHE A 71 11.11 10.82 -5.26
CA PHE A 71 10.85 10.08 -6.51
C PHE A 71 9.36 9.75 -6.64
N PHE A 72 8.70 9.40 -5.54
CA PHE A 72 7.26 9.22 -5.53
C PHE A 72 6.53 10.52 -5.93
N GLY A 73 6.89 11.65 -5.34
CA GLY A 73 6.32 12.95 -5.70
C GLY A 73 6.49 13.27 -7.19
N MET A 74 7.67 13.01 -7.76
CA MET A 74 7.93 13.17 -9.19
C MET A 74 7.11 12.19 -10.05
N LEU A 75 6.95 10.95 -9.61
CA LEU A 75 6.14 9.94 -10.31
C LEU A 75 4.69 10.39 -10.40
N VAL A 76 4.09 10.79 -9.28
CA VAL A 76 2.69 11.26 -9.21
C VAL A 76 2.48 12.52 -10.07
N SER A 77 3.47 13.44 -10.10
CA SER A 77 3.35 14.68 -10.87
C SER A 77 3.54 14.51 -12.38
N ARG A 78 4.29 13.50 -12.82
CA ARG A 78 4.63 13.29 -14.23
C ARG A 78 3.80 12.24 -14.95
N VAL A 79 3.35 11.20 -14.22
CA VAL A 79 2.55 10.12 -14.79
C VAL A 79 1.09 10.55 -14.88
N ARG A 80 0.48 10.36 -16.05
CA ARG A 80 -0.97 10.58 -16.19
C ARG A 80 -1.71 9.71 -15.18
N LYS A 81 -2.66 10.30 -14.45
CA LYS A 81 -3.42 9.67 -13.35
C LYS A 81 -4.02 8.30 -13.72
N GLN A 82 -4.50 8.16 -14.95
CA GLN A 82 -5.06 6.89 -15.46
C GLN A 82 -4.03 5.76 -15.57
N PHE A 83 -2.74 6.06 -15.69
CA PHE A 83 -1.66 5.08 -15.79
C PHE A 83 -0.92 4.88 -14.45
N LEU A 84 -1.11 5.77 -13.48
CA LEU A 84 -0.42 5.72 -12.20
C LEU A 84 -0.68 4.38 -11.47
N LEU A 85 -1.95 4.00 -11.36
CA LEU A 85 -2.36 2.73 -10.72
C LEU A 85 -1.79 1.50 -11.45
N PRO A 86 -2.08 1.27 -12.76
CA PRO A 86 -1.61 0.06 -13.42
C PRO A 86 -0.08 -0.02 -13.52
N VAL A 87 0.62 1.10 -13.69
CA VAL A 87 2.10 1.11 -13.71
C VAL A 87 2.65 0.76 -12.33
N THR A 88 2.16 1.38 -11.27
CA THR A 88 2.65 1.13 -9.90
C THR A 88 2.38 -0.30 -9.47
N TYR A 89 1.15 -0.79 -9.64
CA TYR A 89 0.82 -2.17 -9.23
C TYR A 89 1.47 -3.21 -10.14
N GLY A 90 1.59 -2.96 -11.44
CA GLY A 90 2.32 -3.83 -12.35
C GLY A 90 3.79 -3.95 -11.98
N PHE A 91 4.43 -2.84 -11.65
CA PHE A 91 5.81 -2.84 -11.14
C PHE A 91 5.96 -3.68 -9.87
N PHE A 92 5.10 -3.47 -8.88
CA PHE A 92 5.17 -4.24 -7.64
C PHE A 92 4.81 -5.72 -7.81
N ALA A 93 3.87 -6.05 -8.69
CA ALA A 93 3.56 -7.45 -9.03
C ALA A 93 4.76 -8.16 -9.67
N LEU A 94 5.48 -7.48 -10.57
CA LEU A 94 6.70 -8.01 -11.18
C LEU A 94 7.81 -8.21 -10.12
N ASN A 95 7.98 -7.27 -9.21
CA ASN A 95 8.92 -7.42 -8.09
C ASN A 95 8.55 -8.60 -7.19
N LEU A 96 7.28 -8.78 -6.87
CA LEU A 96 6.80 -9.90 -6.06
C LEU A 96 7.11 -11.25 -6.73
N LEU A 97 6.89 -11.36 -8.04
CA LEU A 97 7.28 -12.53 -8.82
C LEU A 97 8.80 -12.77 -8.77
N THR A 98 9.59 -11.70 -8.86
CA THR A 98 11.06 -11.78 -8.75
C THR A 98 11.47 -12.30 -7.37
N PHE A 99 10.90 -11.79 -6.27
CA PHE A 99 11.18 -12.30 -4.93
C PHE A 99 10.74 -13.75 -4.75
N TYR A 100 9.60 -14.15 -5.32
CA TYR A 100 9.17 -15.54 -5.32
C TYR A 100 10.21 -16.45 -5.95
N LEU A 101 10.77 -16.06 -7.09
CA LEU A 101 11.84 -16.83 -7.75
C LEU A 101 13.13 -16.82 -6.92
N LEU A 102 13.52 -15.68 -6.35
CA LEU A 102 14.71 -15.60 -5.50
C LEU A 102 14.59 -16.49 -4.26
N PHE A 103 13.45 -16.53 -3.59
CA PHE A 103 13.22 -17.43 -2.46
C PHE A 103 13.21 -18.90 -2.86
N LYS A 104 12.77 -19.23 -4.08
CA LYS A 104 12.82 -20.60 -4.60
C LYS A 104 14.25 -21.08 -4.88
N PHE A 105 15.13 -20.21 -5.41
CA PHE A 105 16.48 -20.57 -5.80
C PHE A 105 17.54 -20.28 -4.73
N ALA A 106 17.29 -19.36 -3.80
CA ALA A 106 18.22 -18.95 -2.77
C ALA A 106 17.50 -18.66 -1.43
N PRO A 107 16.83 -19.66 -0.81
CA PRO A 107 15.95 -19.46 0.35
C PRO A 107 16.69 -18.95 1.60
N GLU A 108 17.98 -19.29 1.77
CA GLU A 108 18.78 -18.90 2.93
C GLU A 108 19.69 -17.69 2.67
N SER A 109 19.50 -17.02 1.53
CA SER A 109 20.33 -15.88 1.18
C SER A 109 20.00 -14.66 2.06
N ARG A 110 20.97 -14.27 2.89
CA ARG A 110 20.89 -13.07 3.73
C ARG A 110 20.58 -11.81 2.92
N TRP A 111 21.16 -11.67 1.74
CA TRP A 111 20.94 -10.50 0.88
C TRP A 111 19.51 -10.43 0.33
N VAL A 112 18.94 -11.58 -0.02
CA VAL A 112 17.53 -11.66 -0.46
C VAL A 112 16.61 -11.30 0.69
N ALA A 113 16.87 -11.78 1.91
CA ALA A 113 16.10 -11.45 3.09
C ALA A 113 16.14 -9.94 3.42
N ILE A 114 17.32 -9.32 3.38
CA ILE A 114 17.50 -7.88 3.59
C ILE A 114 16.75 -7.08 2.51
N ALA A 115 16.95 -7.45 1.24
CA ALA A 115 16.29 -6.77 0.12
C ALA A 115 14.77 -6.85 0.21
N PHE A 116 14.23 -8.02 0.56
CA PHE A 116 12.79 -8.21 0.74
C PHE A 116 12.24 -7.40 1.91
N PHE A 117 12.96 -7.33 3.04
CA PHE A 117 12.57 -6.58 4.22
C PHE A 117 12.42 -5.07 3.90
N VAL A 118 13.42 -4.50 3.25
CA VAL A 118 13.40 -3.10 2.81
C VAL A 118 12.32 -2.87 1.75
N TRP A 119 12.27 -3.75 0.74
CA TRP A 119 11.31 -3.65 -0.35
C TRP A 119 9.86 -3.65 0.14
N LEU A 120 9.49 -4.52 1.09
CA LEU A 120 8.12 -4.58 1.58
C LEU A 120 7.71 -3.30 2.32
N SER A 121 8.65 -2.66 3.01
CA SER A 121 8.41 -1.37 3.66
C SER A 121 8.17 -0.27 2.62
N VAL A 122 8.97 -0.25 1.56
CA VAL A 122 8.81 0.65 0.41
C VAL A 122 7.48 0.38 -0.31
N PHE A 123 7.16 -0.88 -0.55
CA PHE A 123 5.88 -1.31 -1.12
C PHE A 123 4.70 -0.71 -0.36
N ASN A 124 4.66 -0.90 0.96
CA ASN A 124 3.57 -0.37 1.79
C ASN A 124 3.46 1.16 1.68
N MET A 125 4.58 1.88 1.78
CA MET A 125 4.58 3.33 1.65
C MET A 125 4.01 3.78 0.29
N PHE A 126 4.47 3.16 -0.81
CA PHE A 126 4.07 3.55 -2.16
C PHE A 126 2.61 3.23 -2.45
N VAL A 127 2.14 2.02 -2.15
CA VAL A 127 0.75 1.62 -2.47
C VAL A 127 -0.27 2.43 -1.67
N VAL A 128 0.02 2.73 -0.41
CA VAL A 128 -0.84 3.58 0.42
C VAL A 128 -0.83 5.04 -0.10
N SER A 129 0.34 5.55 -0.46
CA SER A 129 0.48 6.91 -1.00
C SER A 129 -0.21 7.07 -2.36
N VAL A 130 -0.08 6.08 -3.25
CA VAL A 130 -0.79 6.05 -4.55
C VAL A 130 -2.30 5.98 -4.35
N PHE A 131 -2.75 5.16 -3.40
CA PHE A 131 -4.17 5.10 -3.04
C PHE A 131 -4.71 6.46 -2.62
N TRP A 132 -4.08 7.13 -1.66
CA TRP A 132 -4.54 8.43 -1.19
C TRP A 132 -4.43 9.52 -2.27
N SER A 133 -3.39 9.50 -3.09
CA SER A 133 -3.28 10.42 -4.23
C SER A 133 -4.44 10.24 -5.21
N PHE A 134 -4.85 9.00 -5.46
CA PHE A 134 -6.00 8.70 -6.30
C PHE A 134 -7.32 9.12 -5.65
N MET A 135 -7.47 8.92 -4.33
CA MET A 135 -8.69 9.31 -3.61
C MET A 135 -8.89 10.82 -3.59
N VAL A 136 -7.83 11.60 -3.42
CA VAL A 136 -7.88 13.07 -3.49
C VAL A 136 -8.35 13.56 -4.87
N ASP A 137 -8.04 12.81 -5.93
CA ASP A 137 -8.49 13.15 -7.28
C ASP A 137 -9.94 12.73 -7.58
N VAL A 138 -10.41 11.66 -6.95
CA VAL A 138 -11.76 11.12 -7.15
C VAL A 138 -12.81 11.93 -6.38
N PHE A 139 -12.47 12.34 -5.15
CA PHE A 139 -13.40 13.05 -4.27
C PHE A 139 -13.07 14.55 -4.22
N ARG A 140 -14.09 15.41 -4.29
CA ARG A 140 -13.95 16.85 -4.10
C ARG A 140 -13.58 17.17 -2.65
N ASP A 141 -12.98 18.34 -2.41
CA ASP A 141 -12.47 18.72 -1.08
C ASP A 141 -13.52 18.61 0.06
N GLU A 142 -14.78 18.96 -0.21
CA GLU A 142 -15.86 18.82 0.77
C GLU A 142 -16.28 17.37 1.02
N GLU A 143 -16.25 16.54 -0.03
CA GLU A 143 -16.54 15.11 0.02
C GLU A 143 -15.38 14.36 0.71
N ALA A 144 -14.15 14.73 0.40
CA ALA A 144 -12.93 14.15 0.97
C ALA A 144 -12.91 14.28 2.50
N LYS A 145 -13.19 15.45 3.04
CA LYS A 145 -13.23 15.69 4.50
C LYS A 145 -14.22 14.80 5.24
N ARG A 146 -15.31 14.43 4.58
CA ARG A 146 -16.39 13.62 5.17
C ARG A 146 -16.15 12.11 4.95
N LEU A 147 -15.65 11.73 3.77
CA LEU A 147 -15.62 10.34 3.32
C LEU A 147 -14.30 9.62 3.61
N PHE A 148 -13.20 10.36 3.81
CA PHE A 148 -11.89 9.73 4.06
C PHE A 148 -11.85 8.97 5.39
N GLY A 149 -12.58 9.41 6.42
CA GLY A 149 -12.69 8.65 7.67
C GLY A 149 -13.30 7.25 7.48
N PRO A 150 -14.51 7.13 6.92
CA PRO A 150 -15.11 5.85 6.58
C PRO A 150 -14.27 4.97 5.62
N ILE A 151 -13.61 5.57 4.62
CA ILE A 151 -12.72 4.83 3.71
C ILE A 151 -11.49 4.29 4.45
N ALA A 152 -10.88 5.10 5.30
CA ALA A 152 -9.73 4.70 6.12
C ALA A 152 -10.06 3.56 7.10
N ALA A 153 -11.30 3.50 7.60
CA ALA A 153 -11.77 2.40 8.45
C ALA A 153 -11.74 1.03 7.74
N GLY A 154 -11.71 0.99 6.40
CA GLY A 154 -11.49 -0.24 5.64
C GLY A 154 -10.10 -0.87 5.85
N GLY A 155 -9.16 -0.13 6.43
CA GLY A 155 -7.78 -0.57 6.67
C GLY A 155 -7.45 -0.87 8.14
N GLY A 156 -8.43 -0.75 9.06
CA GLY A 156 -8.25 -0.95 10.49
C GLY A 156 -8.67 -2.33 10.99
#